data_7fb7e8c8d8c9b85c3a96cab7a6af09ba
#
_entry.id   7fb7e8c8d8c9b85c3a96cab7a6af09ba
#
_cell.length_a   1.000
_cell.length_b   1.000
_cell.length_c   1.000
_cell.angle_alpha   90.00
_cell.angle_beta   90.00
_cell.angle_gamma   90.00
#
_symmetry.space_group_name_H-M   'P 1'
#
loop_
_entity.id
_entity.type
_entity.pdbx_description
1 polymer ?
#
loop_
_entity_poly.entity_id
_entity_poly.type
_entity_poly.pdbx_seq_one_letter_code
_entity_poly.pdbx_strand_id
1 'polypeptide(L)'
;MNTYEEYSEEELNDYIQLSIQDSCQDAFLKSAASLAAVTDENLRVLAAIEQGEVSVLREMLRHTFAFREVDSRGWLPLHRAASQPVLEVLETVLRSQELSLEERTAVGGETPLTLAVKAEMAPNVKTLLERGASPHNTNSKNESPLLLAVRVGSCEMTSTLVAHGAWVEQVCRKRWTAMHEAAKVGNVDILMLLLRNGGRVNQKDVTGVTPLAVAAEHGHFHITEILLNCGSRVNSQALNGESVLLDAAGSGNTACIQLLLDNGADPNLPSITGHLAIHKAAYAGHYDALKMLIPLTTRKAIKEAGQSPVHSAADGGQTRCLQLLLAHGFDVNYRMNTRNSENYRDMRRSALYFAVSNGDVDCTRILLSAGAKTDLDPLSCLLVAVRSGRYEIVKLLLAAKADVNCYFTVVSDTVFPTALQYCLKDEVMMRLLLNNGYRVDRCFHCHHDSGFDAIDDVEGKIPFCEFMSLCCLMHLSGSAVQILLDYVSHVNICSKLRRILERQREWPDICEILNSPRSLKHLCRLEVRRCLTLKRLSNPEIMNSHVFPPGLKSFIMYKELDLYSQAHECIV
;
A
#
# COMPACT_ATOMS: atom_id res chain seq x y z
N MET A 1 14.89 27.96 19.75
CA MET A 1 15.14 28.37 18.35
C MET A 1 15.76 27.18 17.66
N ASN A 2 14.91 26.36 17.03
CA ASN A 2 15.35 25.24 16.22
C ASN A 2 15.36 25.73 14.77
N THR A 3 16.56 25.94 14.24
CA THR A 3 16.75 26.13 12.81
C THR A 3 16.49 24.77 12.13
N TYR A 4 15.32 24.63 11.54
CA TYR A 4 15.06 23.60 10.52
C TYR A 4 15.89 24.05 9.30
N GLU A 5 16.96 23.31 8.97
CA GLU A 5 17.51 23.36 7.62
C GLU A 5 16.47 22.67 6.71
N GLU A 6 15.58 23.49 6.13
CA GLU A 6 14.78 23.09 4.98
C GLU A 6 15.76 22.83 3.83
N TYR A 7 15.80 21.58 3.37
CA TYR A 7 16.38 21.29 2.06
C TYR A 7 15.58 22.09 1.03
N SER A 8 16.25 22.97 0.31
CA SER A 8 15.62 23.75 -0.74
C SER A 8 15.14 22.79 -1.86
N GLU A 9 14.10 23.20 -2.60
CA GLU A 9 13.67 22.46 -3.81
C GLU A 9 14.83 22.26 -4.79
N GLU A 10 15.84 23.14 -4.75
CA GLU A 10 17.07 23.02 -5.52
C GLU A 10 17.91 21.80 -5.12
N GLU A 11 18.10 21.55 -3.82
CA GLU A 11 18.87 20.39 -3.34
C GLU A 11 18.17 19.05 -3.65
N LEU A 12 16.84 19.02 -3.62
CA LEU A 12 16.06 17.86 -4.03
C LEU A 12 16.11 17.64 -5.55
N ASN A 13 16.05 18.72 -6.33
CA ASN A 13 16.22 18.68 -7.78
C ASN A 13 17.64 18.27 -8.19
N ASP A 14 18.67 18.74 -7.49
CA ASP A 14 20.06 18.33 -7.71
C ASP A 14 20.23 16.83 -7.42
N TYR A 15 19.59 16.30 -6.37
CA TYR A 15 19.60 14.86 -6.07
C TYR A 15 18.91 14.03 -7.15
N ILE A 16 17.77 14.50 -7.66
CA ILE A 16 17.05 13.86 -8.77
C ILE A 16 17.85 13.94 -10.06
N GLN A 17 18.45 15.09 -10.35
CA GLN A 17 19.31 15.27 -11.54
C GLN A 17 20.57 14.39 -11.50
N LEU A 18 21.23 14.30 -10.33
CA LEU A 18 22.36 13.39 -10.14
C LEU A 18 21.97 11.93 -10.33
N SER A 19 20.79 11.51 -9.86
CA SER A 19 20.26 10.16 -10.05
C SER A 19 19.96 9.83 -11.53
N ILE A 20 19.44 10.83 -12.29
CA ILE A 20 19.19 10.71 -13.74
C ILE A 20 20.51 10.68 -14.51
N GLN A 21 21.47 11.53 -14.13
CA GLN A 21 22.77 11.61 -14.78
C GLN A 21 23.59 10.33 -14.60
N ASP A 22 23.52 9.69 -13.43
CA ASP A 22 24.12 8.38 -13.17
C ASP A 22 23.47 7.26 -14.02
N SER A 23 22.14 7.27 -14.12
CA SER A 23 21.43 6.29 -14.95
C SER A 23 21.79 6.43 -16.45
N CYS A 24 22.02 7.67 -16.91
CA CYS A 24 22.48 7.95 -18.27
C CYS A 24 23.95 7.59 -18.47
N GLN A 25 24.83 7.84 -17.48
CA GLN A 25 26.23 7.44 -17.52
C GLN A 25 26.40 5.92 -17.51
N ASP A 26 25.61 5.20 -16.68
CA ASP A 26 25.59 3.73 -16.68
C ASP A 26 25.14 3.15 -18.03
N ALA A 27 24.19 3.78 -18.71
CA ALA A 27 23.75 3.38 -20.05
C ALA A 27 24.81 3.66 -21.11
N PHE A 28 25.53 4.79 -21.01
CA PHE A 28 26.60 5.15 -21.95
C PHE A 28 27.85 4.27 -21.75
N LEU A 29 28.21 3.96 -20.50
CA LEU A 29 29.33 3.06 -20.16
C LEU A 29 29.05 1.61 -20.60
N LYS A 30 27.79 1.14 -20.51
CA LYS A 30 27.37 -0.15 -21.06
C LYS A 30 27.55 -0.24 -22.57
N SER A 31 27.32 0.87 -23.28
CA SER A 31 27.52 0.97 -24.74
C SER A 31 29.01 1.02 -25.12
N ALA A 32 29.86 1.68 -24.35
CA ALA A 32 31.29 1.80 -24.59
C ALA A 32 32.10 0.52 -24.28
N ALA A 33 31.72 -0.21 -23.23
CA ALA A 33 32.33 -1.48 -22.83
C ALA A 33 32.14 -2.61 -23.87
N SER A 34 31.16 -2.46 -24.77
CA SER A 34 30.86 -3.44 -25.84
C SER A 34 31.81 -3.40 -27.03
N LEU A 35 32.79 -2.48 -27.10
CA LEU A 35 33.60 -2.21 -28.28
C LEU A 35 35.10 -2.59 -28.17
N ALA A 36 35.57 -3.06 -27.01
CA ALA A 36 36.95 -3.52 -26.85
C ALA A 36 37.07 -5.00 -27.30
N ALA A 37 37.87 -5.29 -28.31
CA ALA A 37 38.19 -6.65 -28.69
C ALA A 37 39.01 -7.30 -27.57
N VAL A 38 38.45 -8.31 -26.92
CA VAL A 38 39.11 -9.13 -25.86
C VAL A 38 40.12 -10.04 -26.55
N THR A 39 41.37 -10.04 -26.13
CA THR A 39 42.41 -10.93 -26.70
C THR A 39 42.25 -12.39 -26.26
N ASP A 40 42.74 -13.35 -27.04
CA ASP A 40 42.71 -14.77 -26.69
C ASP A 40 43.44 -15.03 -25.37
N GLU A 41 44.51 -14.29 -25.07
CA GLU A 41 45.27 -14.37 -23.82
C GLU A 41 44.43 -13.88 -22.61
N ASN A 42 43.70 -12.79 -22.78
CA ASN A 42 42.81 -12.32 -21.70
C ASN A 42 41.68 -13.33 -21.45
N LEU A 43 41.07 -13.91 -22.48
CA LEU A 43 40.07 -14.97 -22.31
C LEU A 43 40.61 -16.17 -21.56
N ARG A 44 41.86 -16.58 -21.84
CA ARG A 44 42.51 -17.67 -21.08
C ARG A 44 42.76 -17.30 -19.62
N VAL A 45 43.17 -16.06 -19.34
CA VAL A 45 43.34 -15.56 -17.97
C VAL A 45 42.00 -15.56 -17.23
N LEU A 46 40.95 -15.05 -17.86
CA LEU A 46 39.60 -15.02 -17.25
C LEU A 46 39.06 -16.43 -16.99
N ALA A 47 39.20 -17.35 -17.93
CA ALA A 47 38.81 -18.76 -17.77
C ALA A 47 39.59 -19.45 -16.64
N ALA A 48 40.89 -19.22 -16.56
CA ALA A 48 41.73 -19.78 -15.49
C ALA A 48 41.36 -19.20 -14.10
N ILE A 49 40.96 -17.91 -14.04
CA ILE A 49 40.43 -17.32 -12.80
C ILE A 49 39.10 -17.98 -12.42
N GLU A 50 38.17 -18.14 -13.36
CA GLU A 50 36.87 -18.75 -13.09
C GLU A 50 36.95 -20.20 -12.63
N GLN A 51 37.91 -20.96 -13.19
CA GLN A 51 38.16 -22.38 -12.86
C GLN A 51 39.08 -22.58 -11.65
N GLY A 52 39.73 -21.52 -11.16
CA GLY A 52 40.68 -21.61 -10.06
C GLY A 52 42.03 -22.24 -10.46
N GLU A 53 42.37 -22.24 -11.74
CA GLU A 53 43.58 -22.88 -12.27
C GLU A 53 44.85 -22.03 -12.08
N VAL A 54 45.43 -22.11 -10.89
CA VAL A 54 46.61 -21.33 -10.50
C VAL A 54 47.83 -21.63 -11.38
N SER A 55 48.01 -22.86 -11.85
CA SER A 55 49.11 -23.26 -12.74
C SER A 55 49.09 -22.50 -14.07
N VAL A 56 47.94 -22.42 -14.69
CA VAL A 56 47.72 -21.66 -15.93
C VAL A 56 47.97 -20.17 -15.71
N LEU A 57 47.46 -19.62 -14.60
CA LEU A 57 47.69 -18.21 -14.26
C LEU A 57 49.19 -17.89 -14.08
N ARG A 58 49.98 -18.80 -13.47
CA ARG A 58 51.42 -18.62 -13.32
C ARG A 58 52.17 -18.62 -14.67
N GLU A 59 51.73 -19.43 -15.65
CA GLU A 59 52.29 -19.39 -17.01
C GLU A 59 51.93 -18.06 -17.70
N MET A 60 50.70 -17.60 -17.54
CA MET A 60 50.21 -16.37 -18.16
C MET A 60 50.81 -15.09 -17.56
N LEU A 61 51.51 -15.12 -16.42
CA LEU A 61 52.24 -13.97 -15.86
C LEU A 61 53.32 -13.41 -16.82
N ARG A 62 53.71 -14.15 -17.85
CA ARG A 62 54.61 -13.68 -18.92
C ARG A 62 53.92 -12.67 -19.88
N HIS A 63 52.58 -12.72 -19.93
CA HIS A 63 51.74 -11.89 -20.78
C HIS A 63 51.01 -10.82 -19.92
N THR A 64 51.77 -9.89 -19.35
CA THR A 64 51.29 -8.92 -18.35
C THR A 64 50.15 -8.03 -18.88
N PHE A 65 50.12 -7.78 -20.19
CA PHE A 65 49.04 -7.01 -20.81
C PHE A 65 47.66 -7.67 -20.71
N ALA A 66 47.58 -9.00 -20.74
CA ALA A 66 46.33 -9.75 -20.63
C ALA A 66 45.61 -9.52 -19.28
N PHE A 67 46.35 -9.11 -18.25
CA PHE A 67 45.78 -8.75 -16.95
C PHE A 67 45.24 -7.32 -16.86
N ARG A 68 45.47 -6.50 -17.88
CA ARG A 68 45.01 -5.09 -17.98
C ARG A 68 43.78 -4.90 -18.87
N GLU A 69 43.42 -5.91 -19.62
CA GLU A 69 42.24 -5.85 -20.48
C GLU A 69 40.98 -6.14 -19.71
N VAL A 70 39.91 -5.41 -20.02
CA VAL A 70 38.57 -5.60 -19.43
C VAL A 70 37.79 -6.65 -20.19
N ASP A 71 36.99 -7.41 -19.46
CA ASP A 71 36.04 -8.34 -20.07
C ASP A 71 34.81 -7.61 -20.66
N SER A 72 33.88 -8.35 -21.25
CA SER A 72 32.63 -7.86 -21.81
C SER A 72 31.72 -7.12 -20.82
N ARG A 73 32.00 -7.22 -19.50
CA ARG A 73 31.30 -6.50 -18.43
C ARG A 73 32.08 -5.28 -17.94
N GLY A 74 33.24 -4.99 -18.54
CA GLY A 74 34.14 -3.92 -18.10
C GLY A 74 34.88 -4.24 -16.79
N TRP A 75 35.13 -5.53 -16.51
CA TRP A 75 35.87 -6.00 -15.36
C TRP A 75 37.28 -6.41 -15.73
N LEU A 76 38.26 -5.97 -14.96
CA LEU A 76 39.62 -6.47 -15.05
C LEU A 76 39.75 -7.89 -14.44
N PRO A 77 40.75 -8.69 -14.83
CA PRO A 77 41.08 -9.94 -14.17
C PRO A 77 41.21 -9.84 -12.65
N LEU A 78 41.74 -8.71 -12.13
CA LEU A 78 41.81 -8.44 -10.70
C LEU A 78 40.44 -8.35 -10.03
N HIS A 79 39.43 -7.74 -10.70
CA HIS A 79 38.08 -7.70 -10.18
C HIS A 79 37.46 -9.10 -10.05
N ARG A 80 37.71 -9.96 -11.04
CA ARG A 80 37.25 -11.35 -11.01
C ARG A 80 37.97 -12.16 -9.93
N ALA A 81 39.32 -12.04 -9.84
CA ALA A 81 40.12 -12.73 -8.84
C ALA A 81 39.75 -12.30 -7.41
N ALA A 82 39.40 -11.04 -7.19
CA ALA A 82 38.97 -10.54 -5.89
C ALA A 82 37.68 -11.21 -5.38
N SER A 83 36.77 -11.60 -6.28
CA SER A 83 35.52 -12.29 -5.94
C SER A 83 35.59 -13.81 -5.95
N GLN A 84 36.76 -14.39 -6.22
CA GLN A 84 36.99 -15.85 -6.25
C GLN A 84 37.29 -16.43 -4.87
N PRO A 85 36.79 -17.64 -4.57
CA PRO A 85 37.02 -18.29 -3.27
C PRO A 85 38.46 -18.79 -3.07
N VAL A 86 39.20 -19.02 -4.17
CA VAL A 86 40.56 -19.53 -4.12
C VAL A 86 41.55 -18.37 -3.97
N LEU A 87 42.05 -18.14 -2.75
CA LEU A 87 42.97 -17.05 -2.43
C LEU A 87 44.21 -17.02 -3.31
N GLU A 88 44.78 -18.19 -3.65
CA GLU A 88 45.98 -18.32 -4.50
C GLU A 88 45.80 -17.71 -5.90
N VAL A 89 44.55 -17.70 -6.42
CA VAL A 89 44.21 -17.03 -7.68
C VAL A 89 44.45 -15.53 -7.56
N LEU A 90 43.88 -14.90 -6.50
CA LEU A 90 44.09 -13.48 -6.22
C LEU A 90 45.57 -13.16 -6.03
N GLU A 91 46.27 -13.93 -5.20
CA GLU A 91 47.72 -13.75 -4.96
C GLU A 91 48.55 -13.84 -6.25
N THR A 92 48.17 -14.77 -7.15
CA THR A 92 48.86 -14.94 -8.43
C THR A 92 48.60 -13.76 -9.37
N VAL A 93 47.35 -13.27 -9.45
CA VAL A 93 47.01 -12.08 -10.25
C VAL A 93 47.72 -10.84 -9.69
N LEU A 94 47.83 -10.68 -8.37
CA LEU A 94 48.54 -9.57 -7.74
C LEU A 94 50.08 -9.61 -7.96
N ARG A 95 50.64 -10.71 -8.44
CA ARG A 95 52.06 -10.79 -8.85
C ARG A 95 52.30 -10.26 -10.27
N SER A 96 51.27 -10.09 -11.10
CA SER A 96 51.40 -9.42 -12.38
C SER A 96 51.67 -7.93 -12.11
N GLN A 97 52.89 -7.48 -12.31
CA GLN A 97 53.37 -6.15 -11.92
C GLN A 97 52.53 -5.02 -12.51
N GLU A 98 52.37 -3.92 -11.75
CA GLU A 98 51.71 -2.65 -12.14
C GLU A 98 50.16 -2.66 -12.23
N LEU A 99 49.45 -3.49 -11.50
CA LEU A 99 48.00 -3.36 -11.37
C LEU A 99 47.66 -2.33 -10.29
N SER A 100 46.78 -1.36 -10.65
CA SER A 100 46.19 -0.50 -9.65
C SER A 100 45.13 -1.27 -8.85
N LEU A 101 45.26 -1.26 -7.53
CA LEU A 101 44.28 -1.87 -6.62
C LEU A 101 42.97 -1.04 -6.54
N GLU A 102 42.97 0.17 -7.12
CA GLU A 102 41.90 1.13 -7.01
C GLU A 102 41.10 1.29 -8.32
N GLU A 103 41.41 0.46 -9.32
CA GLU A 103 40.65 0.46 -10.57
C GLU A 103 39.18 0.12 -10.32
N ARG A 104 38.32 0.83 -11.04
CA ARG A 104 36.88 0.73 -10.87
C ARG A 104 36.25 0.00 -12.04
N THR A 105 35.26 -0.85 -11.75
CA THR A 105 34.47 -1.47 -12.82
C THR A 105 33.67 -0.41 -13.57
N ALA A 106 33.46 -0.59 -14.89
CA ALA A 106 32.71 0.32 -15.74
C ALA A 106 31.23 0.47 -15.26
N VAL A 107 30.64 -0.61 -14.74
CA VAL A 107 29.28 -0.61 -14.18
C VAL A 107 29.37 -0.78 -12.66
N GLY A 108 28.77 0.17 -11.93
CA GLY A 108 28.73 0.14 -10.47
C GLY A 108 29.96 0.74 -9.78
N GLY A 109 31.06 1.06 -10.50
CA GLY A 109 32.26 1.71 -9.96
C GLY A 109 32.93 0.92 -8.81
N GLU A 110 32.80 -0.40 -8.82
CA GLU A 110 33.33 -1.26 -7.78
C GLU A 110 34.84 -1.39 -7.87
N THR A 111 35.54 -1.31 -6.75
CA THR A 111 36.96 -1.65 -6.64
C THR A 111 37.12 -3.16 -6.37
N PRO A 112 38.32 -3.75 -6.60
CA PRO A 112 38.58 -5.13 -6.21
C PRO A 112 38.22 -5.41 -4.74
N LEU A 113 38.50 -4.46 -3.83
CA LEU A 113 38.18 -4.60 -2.42
C LEU A 113 36.66 -4.63 -2.15
N THR A 114 35.88 -3.74 -2.81
CA THR A 114 34.41 -3.75 -2.66
C THR A 114 33.79 -5.02 -3.22
N LEU A 115 34.35 -5.57 -4.30
CA LEU A 115 33.90 -6.84 -4.87
C LEU A 115 34.23 -8.03 -3.96
N ALA A 116 35.42 -8.06 -3.38
CA ALA A 116 35.81 -9.11 -2.42
C ALA A 116 34.87 -9.10 -1.20
N VAL A 117 34.50 -7.92 -0.70
CA VAL A 117 33.53 -7.77 0.40
C VAL A 117 32.15 -8.27 0.00
N LYS A 118 31.65 -7.87 -1.18
CA LYS A 118 30.32 -8.30 -1.69
C LYS A 118 30.24 -9.80 -1.94
N ALA A 119 31.37 -10.41 -2.35
CA ALA A 119 31.49 -11.84 -2.56
C ALA A 119 31.77 -12.64 -1.25
N GLU A 120 31.83 -11.96 -0.12
CA GLU A 120 32.09 -12.54 1.21
C GLU A 120 33.44 -13.25 1.33
N MET A 121 34.43 -12.80 0.56
CA MET A 121 35.76 -13.41 0.52
C MET A 121 36.69 -12.76 1.55
N ALA A 122 36.52 -13.09 2.84
CA ALA A 122 37.31 -12.49 3.92
C ALA A 122 38.84 -12.64 3.75
N PRO A 123 39.42 -13.78 3.29
CA PRO A 123 40.85 -13.90 3.01
C PRO A 123 41.31 -12.93 1.91
N ASN A 124 40.49 -12.74 0.86
CA ASN A 124 40.81 -11.82 -0.23
C ASN A 124 40.78 -10.37 0.24
N VAL A 125 39.78 -10.01 1.07
CA VAL A 125 39.70 -8.68 1.71
C VAL A 125 40.97 -8.40 2.49
N LYS A 126 41.40 -9.32 3.33
CA LYS A 126 42.63 -9.19 4.13
C LYS A 126 43.87 -9.01 3.24
N THR A 127 44.04 -9.87 2.23
CA THR A 127 45.17 -9.80 1.31
C THR A 127 45.19 -8.48 0.51
N LEU A 128 44.07 -8.01 0.03
CA LEU A 128 43.97 -6.71 -0.69
C LEU A 128 44.40 -5.54 0.22
N LEU A 129 43.94 -5.51 1.46
CA LEU A 129 44.32 -4.49 2.45
C LEU A 129 45.79 -4.56 2.81
N GLU A 130 46.36 -5.75 3.04
CA GLU A 130 47.78 -5.95 3.30
C GLU A 130 48.66 -5.52 2.12
N ARG A 131 48.15 -5.58 0.89
CA ARG A 131 48.81 -5.08 -0.32
C ARG A 131 48.61 -3.59 -0.57
N GLY A 132 47.88 -2.88 0.31
CA GLY A 132 47.69 -1.44 0.29
C GLY A 132 46.46 -0.95 -0.44
N ALA A 133 45.44 -1.80 -0.68
CA ALA A 133 44.15 -1.34 -1.15
C ALA A 133 43.50 -0.37 -0.12
N SER A 134 42.97 0.74 -0.62
CA SER A 134 42.36 1.75 0.24
C SER A 134 41.00 1.29 0.81
N PRO A 135 40.83 1.27 2.13
CA PRO A 135 39.56 0.92 2.76
C PRO A 135 38.49 2.01 2.62
N HIS A 136 38.84 3.18 2.01
CA HIS A 136 37.97 4.35 1.89
C HIS A 136 37.32 4.49 0.52
N ASN A 137 37.82 3.78 -0.50
CA ASN A 137 37.33 3.92 -1.86
C ASN A 137 35.93 3.30 -1.99
N THR A 138 35.01 4.13 -2.45
CA THR A 138 33.57 3.80 -2.56
C THR A 138 33.21 3.38 -3.97
N ASN A 139 32.10 2.66 -4.10
CA ASN A 139 31.47 2.40 -5.38
C ASN A 139 30.67 3.63 -5.89
N SER A 140 29.98 3.51 -7.04
CA SER A 140 29.17 4.57 -7.65
C SER A 140 28.02 5.07 -6.75
N LYS A 141 27.58 4.27 -5.77
CA LYS A 141 26.58 4.66 -4.76
C LYS A 141 27.21 5.31 -3.53
N ASN A 142 28.51 5.61 -3.57
CA ASN A 142 29.30 6.10 -2.46
C ASN A 142 29.32 5.13 -1.26
N GLU A 143 29.13 3.83 -1.49
CA GLU A 143 29.18 2.81 -0.45
C GLU A 143 30.63 2.39 -0.22
N SER A 144 31.11 2.51 1.02
CA SER A 144 32.47 2.09 1.40
C SER A 144 32.55 0.57 1.61
N PRO A 145 33.76 -0.04 1.52
CA PRO A 145 33.96 -1.43 1.87
C PRO A 145 33.44 -1.78 3.26
N LEU A 146 33.60 -0.88 4.24
CA LEU A 146 33.09 -1.07 5.60
C LEU A 146 31.57 -1.16 5.64
N LEU A 147 30.88 -0.24 4.95
CA LEU A 147 29.40 -0.25 4.87
C LEU A 147 28.90 -1.57 4.25
N LEU A 148 29.58 -2.04 3.21
CA LEU A 148 29.25 -3.31 2.55
C LEU A 148 29.50 -4.51 3.45
N ALA A 149 30.62 -4.56 4.18
CA ALA A 149 30.95 -5.64 5.12
C ALA A 149 29.93 -5.75 6.26
N VAL A 150 29.49 -4.61 6.79
CA VAL A 150 28.43 -4.56 7.80
C VAL A 150 27.09 -5.04 7.23
N ARG A 151 26.75 -4.67 6.00
CA ARG A 151 25.52 -5.13 5.31
C ARG A 151 25.49 -6.64 5.13
N VAL A 152 26.61 -7.24 4.80
CA VAL A 152 26.76 -8.70 4.70
C VAL A 152 26.70 -9.38 6.09
N GLY A 153 26.93 -8.60 7.16
CA GLY A 153 26.91 -9.10 8.53
C GLY A 153 28.20 -9.83 8.96
N SER A 154 29.30 -9.65 8.23
CA SER A 154 30.58 -10.31 8.53
C SER A 154 31.39 -9.54 9.57
N CYS A 155 31.46 -10.07 10.78
CA CYS A 155 32.31 -9.51 11.86
C CYS A 155 33.80 -9.57 11.49
N GLU A 156 34.24 -10.62 10.81
CA GLU A 156 35.62 -10.80 10.41
C GLU A 156 36.06 -9.71 9.41
N MET A 157 35.33 -9.52 8.33
CA MET A 157 35.65 -8.48 7.34
C MET A 157 35.51 -7.08 7.94
N THR A 158 34.50 -6.85 8.76
CA THR A 158 34.31 -5.56 9.45
C THR A 158 35.48 -5.25 10.36
N SER A 159 35.93 -6.20 11.18
CA SER A 159 37.08 -6.03 12.08
C SER A 159 38.39 -5.81 11.30
N THR A 160 38.59 -6.55 10.22
CA THR A 160 39.75 -6.42 9.34
C THR A 160 39.81 -5.02 8.70
N LEU A 161 38.71 -4.54 8.16
CA LEU A 161 38.61 -3.19 7.56
C LEU A 161 38.88 -2.09 8.58
N VAL A 162 38.27 -2.18 9.77
CA VAL A 162 38.50 -1.22 10.86
C VAL A 162 39.97 -1.24 11.33
N ALA A 163 40.58 -2.42 11.46
CA ALA A 163 42.00 -2.56 11.84
C ALA A 163 42.93 -1.91 10.80
N HIS A 164 42.55 -1.89 9.51
CA HIS A 164 43.29 -1.20 8.44
C HIS A 164 42.86 0.26 8.25
N GLY A 165 42.15 0.85 9.23
CA GLY A 165 41.87 2.29 9.28
C GLY A 165 40.65 2.71 8.51
N ALA A 166 39.68 1.83 8.17
CA ALA A 166 38.43 2.23 7.56
C ALA A 166 37.66 3.27 8.40
N TRP A 167 37.19 4.33 7.79
CA TRP A 167 36.44 5.37 8.49
C TRP A 167 35.02 4.91 8.85
N VAL A 168 34.75 4.79 10.15
CA VAL A 168 33.48 4.31 10.68
C VAL A 168 32.33 5.28 10.33
N GLU A 169 32.63 6.57 10.24
CA GLU A 169 31.65 7.64 9.94
C GLU A 169 31.50 7.94 8.45
N GLN A 170 32.11 7.14 7.57
CA GLN A 170 31.93 7.32 6.14
C GLN A 170 30.48 7.08 5.74
N VAL A 171 29.92 7.99 4.94
CA VAL A 171 28.51 7.97 4.53
C VAL A 171 28.35 7.61 3.05
N CYS A 172 27.32 6.86 2.72
CA CYS A 172 26.89 6.69 1.34
C CYS A 172 26.05 7.90 0.84
N ARG A 173 25.57 7.89 -0.41
CA ARG A 173 24.72 8.97 -0.96
C ARG A 173 23.48 9.28 -0.13
N LYS A 174 22.90 8.29 0.57
CA LYS A 174 21.78 8.48 1.50
C LYS A 174 22.20 9.00 2.87
N ARG A 175 23.46 9.41 3.05
CA ARG A 175 24.08 9.73 4.36
C ARG A 175 23.98 8.56 5.37
N TRP A 176 23.80 7.36 4.89
CA TRP A 176 23.74 6.13 5.68
C TRP A 176 25.14 5.75 6.13
N THR A 177 25.34 5.47 7.42
CA THR A 177 26.61 5.04 8.00
C THR A 177 26.62 3.55 8.28
N ALA A 178 27.79 3.00 8.61
CA ALA A 178 27.93 1.64 9.09
C ALA A 178 27.06 1.36 10.34
N MET A 179 26.84 2.38 11.20
CA MET A 179 25.96 2.25 12.38
C MET A 179 24.48 2.01 11.99
N HIS A 180 23.98 2.66 10.95
CA HIS A 180 22.62 2.41 10.45
C HIS A 180 22.51 0.99 9.91
N GLU A 181 23.51 0.55 9.15
CA GLU A 181 23.50 -0.81 8.57
C GLU A 181 23.59 -1.87 9.67
N ALA A 182 24.44 -1.68 10.69
CA ALA A 182 24.54 -2.57 11.84
C ALA A 182 23.22 -2.65 12.62
N ALA A 183 22.54 -1.50 12.78
CA ALA A 183 21.23 -1.43 13.39
C ALA A 183 20.16 -2.17 12.58
N LYS A 184 20.25 -2.14 11.25
CA LYS A 184 19.35 -2.85 10.33
C LYS A 184 19.58 -4.35 10.34
N VAL A 185 20.85 -4.78 10.31
CA VAL A 185 21.23 -6.21 10.29
C VAL A 185 20.97 -6.89 11.65
N GLY A 186 21.02 -6.12 12.74
CA GLY A 186 20.79 -6.65 14.08
C GLY A 186 22.00 -7.34 14.70
N ASN A 187 23.21 -7.15 14.16
CA ASN A 187 24.42 -7.79 14.66
C ASN A 187 25.06 -6.97 15.80
N VAL A 188 24.95 -7.49 17.01
CA VAL A 188 25.45 -6.84 18.23
C VAL A 188 26.97 -6.69 18.21
N ASP A 189 27.71 -7.69 17.75
CA ASP A 189 29.17 -7.67 17.78
C ASP A 189 29.72 -6.59 16.82
N ILE A 190 29.12 -6.47 15.64
CA ILE A 190 29.45 -5.41 14.67
C ILE A 190 29.13 -4.03 15.26
N LEU A 191 27.94 -3.86 15.86
CA LEU A 191 27.56 -2.59 16.48
C LEU A 191 28.57 -2.19 17.56
N MET A 192 28.93 -3.12 18.44
CA MET A 192 29.91 -2.89 19.51
C MET A 192 31.30 -2.57 18.96
N LEU A 193 31.71 -3.23 17.89
CA LEU A 193 32.97 -2.93 17.20
C LEU A 193 32.98 -1.49 16.67
N LEU A 194 31.92 -1.07 15.99
CA LEU A 194 31.78 0.29 15.45
C LEU A 194 31.75 1.34 16.57
N LEU A 195 31.01 1.10 17.66
CA LEU A 195 30.98 2.00 18.82
C LEU A 195 32.36 2.20 19.46
N ARG A 196 33.13 1.12 19.65
CA ARG A 196 34.52 1.17 20.20
C ARG A 196 35.46 1.96 19.30
N ASN A 197 35.16 2.06 18.00
CA ASN A 197 35.95 2.80 17.01
C ASN A 197 35.35 4.16 16.64
N GLY A 198 34.51 4.73 17.51
CA GLY A 198 34.03 6.12 17.41
C GLY A 198 32.76 6.30 16.59
N GLY A 199 31.99 5.25 16.34
CA GLY A 199 30.70 5.33 15.66
C GLY A 199 29.70 6.21 16.41
N ARG A 200 29.06 7.16 15.72
CA ARG A 200 28.10 8.12 16.29
C ARG A 200 26.70 7.55 16.32
N VAL A 201 26.10 7.48 17.50
CA VAL A 201 24.77 6.87 17.73
C VAL A 201 23.60 7.74 17.24
N ASN A 202 23.79 9.06 17.08
CA ASN A 202 22.75 10.03 16.72
C ASN A 202 22.92 10.61 15.30
N GLN A 203 23.75 9.99 14.45
CA GLN A 203 23.88 10.41 13.07
C GLN A 203 22.53 10.22 12.34
N LYS A 204 22.14 11.23 11.56
CA LYS A 204 20.92 11.18 10.75
C LYS A 204 21.28 10.93 9.28
N ASP A 205 20.47 10.13 8.61
CA ASP A 205 20.52 9.98 7.15
C ASP A 205 19.85 11.18 6.44
N VAL A 206 19.69 11.11 5.11
CA VAL A 206 19.02 12.17 4.32
C VAL A 206 17.55 12.36 4.68
N THR A 207 16.90 11.34 5.24
CA THR A 207 15.49 11.38 5.67
C THR A 207 15.35 11.69 7.16
N GLY A 208 16.45 11.97 7.86
CA GLY A 208 16.45 12.26 9.28
C GLY A 208 16.38 11.03 10.20
N VAL A 209 16.43 9.83 9.62
CA VAL A 209 16.38 8.55 10.34
C VAL A 209 17.70 8.32 11.08
N THR A 210 17.63 7.84 12.33
CA THR A 210 18.77 7.50 13.18
C THR A 210 19.00 6.00 13.27
N PRO A 211 20.20 5.50 13.65
CA PRO A 211 20.41 4.08 13.91
C PRO A 211 19.43 3.48 14.92
N LEU A 212 19.01 4.26 15.93
CA LEU A 212 18.01 3.83 16.91
C LEU A 212 16.64 3.59 16.25
N ALA A 213 16.19 4.47 15.35
CA ALA A 213 14.95 4.32 14.61
C ALA A 213 14.98 3.07 13.73
N VAL A 214 16.10 2.84 13.03
CA VAL A 214 16.28 1.62 12.22
C VAL A 214 16.24 0.35 13.08
N ALA A 215 16.90 0.32 14.23
CA ALA A 215 16.87 -0.82 15.14
C ALA A 215 15.44 -1.09 15.65
N ALA A 216 14.70 -0.05 15.96
CA ALA A 216 13.32 -0.11 16.42
C ALA A 216 12.36 -0.62 15.31
N GLU A 217 12.51 -0.13 14.08
CA GLU A 217 11.74 -0.57 12.91
C GLU A 217 11.92 -2.07 12.63
N HIS A 218 13.14 -2.60 12.82
CA HIS A 218 13.43 -4.01 12.60
C HIS A 218 13.22 -4.88 13.87
N GLY A 219 12.84 -4.26 14.99
CA GLY A 219 12.57 -4.98 16.24
C GLY A 219 13.81 -5.59 16.92
N HIS A 220 14.99 -5.02 16.70
CA HIS A 220 16.25 -5.51 17.26
C HIS A 220 16.45 -5.01 18.70
N PHE A 221 15.88 -5.73 19.67
CA PHE A 221 15.87 -5.37 21.09
C PHE A 221 17.26 -5.05 21.65
N HIS A 222 18.24 -5.94 21.50
CA HIS A 222 19.57 -5.73 22.06
C HIS A 222 20.32 -4.55 21.43
N ILE A 223 20.13 -4.32 20.13
CA ILE A 223 20.68 -3.14 19.44
C ILE A 223 20.05 -1.87 19.99
N THR A 224 18.72 -1.86 20.14
CA THR A 224 17.95 -0.73 20.71
C THR A 224 18.46 -0.42 22.12
N GLU A 225 18.64 -1.45 22.98
CA GLU A 225 19.15 -1.31 24.34
C GLU A 225 20.56 -0.69 24.37
N ILE A 226 21.48 -1.19 23.56
CA ILE A 226 22.86 -0.69 23.49
C ILE A 226 22.88 0.76 23.03
N LEU A 227 22.13 1.09 21.97
CA LEU A 227 22.07 2.44 21.43
C LEU A 227 21.50 3.45 22.45
N LEU A 228 20.47 3.09 23.20
CA LEU A 228 19.92 3.91 24.28
C LEU A 228 20.95 4.11 25.40
N ASN A 229 21.63 3.06 25.85
CA ASN A 229 22.67 3.15 26.86
C ASN A 229 23.87 4.01 26.40
N CYS A 230 24.11 4.10 25.09
CA CYS A 230 25.13 4.97 24.49
C CYS A 230 24.65 6.41 24.25
N GLY A 231 23.46 6.79 24.72
CA GLY A 231 22.95 8.17 24.66
C GLY A 231 22.24 8.51 23.35
N SER A 232 21.62 7.53 22.69
CA SER A 232 20.71 7.81 21.58
C SER A 232 19.48 8.57 22.05
N ARG A 233 19.04 9.54 21.22
CA ARG A 233 17.85 10.36 21.52
C ARG A 233 16.58 9.57 21.25
N VAL A 234 15.90 9.11 22.30
CA VAL A 234 14.71 8.27 22.25
C VAL A 234 13.54 8.93 21.48
N ASN A 235 13.37 10.25 21.58
CA ASN A 235 12.32 11.03 20.92
C ASN A 235 12.81 11.72 19.62
N SER A 236 13.83 11.17 18.96
CA SER A 236 14.21 11.68 17.65
C SER A 236 13.11 11.39 16.62
N GLN A 237 12.91 12.34 15.72
CA GLN A 237 11.97 12.22 14.61
C GLN A 237 12.72 12.35 13.29
N ALA A 238 12.28 11.58 12.31
CA ALA A 238 12.67 11.69 10.91
C ALA A 238 12.06 12.97 10.27
N LEU A 239 12.42 13.29 9.02
CA LEU A 239 11.87 14.47 8.32
C LEU A 239 10.37 14.40 8.10
N ASN A 240 9.81 13.19 7.94
CA ASN A 240 8.35 12.96 7.87
C ASN A 240 7.66 13.00 9.25
N GLY A 241 8.41 13.35 10.31
CA GLY A 241 7.92 13.42 11.68
C GLY A 241 7.72 12.06 12.36
N GLU A 242 8.06 10.95 11.73
CA GLU A 242 7.97 9.62 12.36
C GLU A 242 8.95 9.52 13.54
N SER A 243 8.44 9.08 14.69
CA SER A 243 9.23 8.89 15.90
C SER A 243 9.74 7.46 16.01
N VAL A 244 10.82 7.26 16.76
CA VAL A 244 11.38 5.92 17.06
C VAL A 244 10.32 4.97 17.61
N LEU A 245 9.41 5.45 18.47
CA LEU A 245 8.34 4.63 19.02
C LEU A 245 7.30 4.25 17.95
N LEU A 246 7.06 5.12 16.97
CA LEU A 246 6.18 4.82 15.83
C LEU A 246 6.78 3.71 14.97
N ASP A 247 8.10 3.75 14.72
CA ASP A 247 8.82 2.70 13.99
C ASP A 247 8.79 1.37 14.75
N ALA A 248 9.04 1.39 16.07
CA ALA A 248 8.91 0.21 16.93
C ALA A 248 7.48 -0.37 16.93
N ALA A 249 6.46 0.49 16.92
CA ALA A 249 5.07 0.05 16.83
C ALA A 249 4.77 -0.65 15.49
N GLY A 250 5.49 -0.28 14.43
CA GLY A 250 5.43 -0.93 13.13
C GLY A 250 6.06 -2.31 13.09
N SER A 251 7.11 -2.55 13.87
CA SER A 251 7.74 -3.87 14.00
C SER A 251 6.90 -4.86 14.84
N GLY A 252 6.08 -4.34 15.75
CA GLY A 252 5.29 -5.13 16.68
C GLY A 252 6.08 -5.79 17.81
N ASN A 253 7.38 -5.53 17.93
CA ASN A 253 8.20 -6.07 19.00
C ASN A 253 7.89 -5.37 20.34
N THR A 254 7.10 -6.01 21.17
CA THR A 254 6.65 -5.46 22.45
C THR A 254 7.80 -5.18 23.42
N ALA A 255 8.88 -5.97 23.36
CA ALA A 255 10.05 -5.74 24.19
C ALA A 255 10.77 -4.43 23.79
N CYS A 256 10.93 -4.16 22.49
CA CYS A 256 11.47 -2.88 22.01
C CYS A 256 10.57 -1.71 22.40
N ILE A 257 9.26 -1.85 22.25
CA ILE A 257 8.29 -0.82 22.62
C ILE A 257 8.39 -0.51 24.12
N GLN A 258 8.39 -1.53 24.98
CA GLN A 258 8.51 -1.37 26.43
C GLN A 258 9.83 -0.69 26.79
N LEU A 259 10.94 -1.14 26.22
CA LEU A 259 12.27 -0.55 26.45
C LEU A 259 12.31 0.95 26.08
N LEU A 260 11.72 1.33 24.95
CA LEU A 260 11.65 2.73 24.53
C LEU A 260 10.78 3.56 25.50
N LEU A 261 9.65 3.03 25.92
CA LEU A 261 8.76 3.68 26.89
C LEU A 261 9.45 3.88 28.25
N ASP A 262 10.16 2.87 28.75
CA ASP A 262 10.93 2.93 30.01
C ASP A 262 12.07 3.97 29.93
N ASN A 263 12.58 4.25 28.73
CA ASN A 263 13.57 5.31 28.48
C ASN A 263 12.94 6.66 28.08
N GLY A 264 11.63 6.84 28.29
CA GLY A 264 10.95 8.13 28.12
C GLY A 264 10.52 8.44 26.69
N ALA A 265 10.27 7.43 25.86
CA ALA A 265 9.63 7.64 24.56
C ALA A 265 8.21 8.21 24.75
N ASP A 266 7.89 9.29 24.04
CA ASP A 266 6.56 9.90 24.09
C ASP A 266 5.61 9.23 23.06
N PRO A 267 4.56 8.52 23.51
CA PRO A 267 3.57 7.89 22.63
C PRO A 267 2.65 8.88 21.93
N ASN A 268 2.71 10.15 22.30
CA ASN A 268 1.86 11.23 21.78
C ASN A 268 2.54 12.11 20.74
N LEU A 269 3.74 11.76 20.27
CA LEU A 269 4.42 12.47 19.19
C LEU A 269 3.82 12.09 17.83
N PRO A 270 3.16 13.05 17.12
CA PRO A 270 2.60 12.79 15.81
C PRO A 270 3.66 12.91 14.70
N SER A 271 3.48 12.15 13.63
CA SER A 271 4.14 12.39 12.35
C SER A 271 3.55 13.64 11.66
N ILE A 272 4.14 14.08 10.54
CA ILE A 272 3.59 15.19 9.73
C ILE A 272 2.16 14.88 9.25
N THR A 273 1.88 13.61 8.98
CA THR A 273 0.53 13.14 8.59
C THR A 273 -0.40 12.90 9.78
N GLY A 274 0.03 13.23 10.99
CA GLY A 274 -0.76 13.05 12.21
C GLY A 274 -0.77 11.63 12.77
N HIS A 275 0.03 10.69 12.25
CA HIS A 275 0.09 9.33 12.78
C HIS A 275 0.87 9.29 14.09
N LEU A 276 0.30 8.60 15.09
CA LEU A 276 0.93 8.24 16.36
C LEU A 276 1.35 6.77 16.31
N ALA A 277 2.18 6.33 17.24
CA ALA A 277 2.58 4.92 17.37
C ALA A 277 1.38 3.96 17.42
N ILE A 278 0.29 4.35 18.11
CA ILE A 278 -0.95 3.56 18.19
C ILE A 278 -1.61 3.33 16.81
N HIS A 279 -1.52 4.30 15.89
CA HIS A 279 -2.07 4.16 14.53
C HIS A 279 -1.28 3.13 13.73
N LYS A 280 0.05 3.15 13.86
CA LYS A 280 0.93 2.21 13.15
C LYS A 280 0.73 0.78 13.65
N ALA A 281 0.66 0.58 15.00
CA ALA A 281 0.37 -0.72 15.60
C ALA A 281 -1.01 -1.26 15.16
N ALA A 282 -2.02 -0.38 15.10
CA ALA A 282 -3.37 -0.74 14.67
C ALA A 282 -3.42 -1.16 13.20
N TYR A 283 -2.74 -0.42 12.32
CA TYR A 283 -2.65 -0.72 10.88
C TYR A 283 -1.91 -2.03 10.61
N ALA A 284 -0.78 -2.24 11.28
CA ALA A 284 0.03 -3.45 11.11
C ALA A 284 -0.56 -4.70 11.78
N GLY A 285 -1.59 -4.56 12.62
CA GLY A 285 -2.23 -5.70 13.29
C GLY A 285 -1.50 -6.21 14.54
N HIS A 286 -0.62 -5.41 15.11
CA HIS A 286 0.16 -5.78 16.29
C HIS A 286 -0.66 -5.62 17.56
N TYR A 287 -1.46 -6.65 17.88
CA TYR A 287 -2.42 -6.65 18.97
C TYR A 287 -1.81 -6.32 20.34
N ASP A 288 -0.69 -6.96 20.69
CA ASP A 288 -0.05 -6.78 21.99
C ASP A 288 0.61 -5.39 22.12
N ALA A 289 1.24 -4.91 21.04
CA ALA A 289 1.76 -3.56 20.95
C ALA A 289 0.63 -2.51 21.09
N LEU A 290 -0.48 -2.74 20.40
CA LEU A 290 -1.66 -1.88 20.49
C LEU A 290 -2.22 -1.84 21.92
N LYS A 291 -2.33 -3.00 22.59
CA LYS A 291 -2.79 -3.11 23.97
C LYS A 291 -1.91 -2.33 24.94
N MET A 292 -0.59 -2.30 24.72
CA MET A 292 0.35 -1.51 25.52
C MET A 292 0.19 0.00 25.29
N LEU A 293 -0.04 0.43 24.03
CA LEU A 293 -0.11 1.85 23.66
C LEU A 293 -1.45 2.51 24.02
N ILE A 294 -2.55 1.76 24.07
CA ILE A 294 -3.90 2.29 24.39
C ILE A 294 -3.91 3.14 25.67
N PRO A 295 -3.44 2.66 26.84
CA PRO A 295 -3.50 3.42 28.09
C PRO A 295 -2.57 4.65 28.11
N LEU A 296 -1.55 4.67 27.26
CA LEU A 296 -0.51 5.71 27.21
C LEU A 296 -0.83 6.82 26.21
N THR A 297 -1.67 6.53 25.22
CA THR A 297 -2.04 7.51 24.18
C THR A 297 -3.21 8.37 24.66
N THR A 298 -2.99 9.68 24.71
CA THR A 298 -4.02 10.60 25.20
C THR A 298 -5.10 10.87 24.16
N ARG A 299 -6.34 11.08 24.61
CA ARG A 299 -7.45 11.48 23.72
C ARG A 299 -7.17 12.82 23.03
N LYS A 300 -6.39 13.70 23.68
CA LYS A 300 -5.97 14.97 23.11
C LYS A 300 -5.07 14.75 21.91
N ALA A 301 -4.05 13.91 22.02
CA ALA A 301 -3.14 13.58 20.93
C ALA A 301 -3.89 12.96 19.73
N ILE A 302 -4.84 12.07 19.96
CA ILE A 302 -5.69 11.48 18.90
C ILE A 302 -6.52 12.56 18.19
N LYS A 303 -7.07 13.52 18.95
CA LYS A 303 -7.83 14.62 18.37
C LYS A 303 -6.95 15.56 17.55
N GLU A 304 -5.74 15.86 18.01
CA GLU A 304 -4.74 16.68 17.30
C GLU A 304 -4.22 15.94 16.06
N ALA A 305 -4.05 14.62 16.14
CA ALA A 305 -3.73 13.75 15.01
C ALA A 305 -4.79 13.82 13.90
N GLY A 306 -6.03 14.15 14.25
CA GLY A 306 -7.14 14.32 13.31
C GLY A 306 -7.70 13.03 12.72
N GLN A 307 -7.26 11.87 13.22
CA GLN A 307 -7.77 10.56 12.88
C GLN A 307 -7.73 9.64 14.10
N SER A 308 -8.58 8.61 14.10
CA SER A 308 -8.64 7.60 15.16
C SER A 308 -7.87 6.35 14.75
N PRO A 309 -7.22 5.61 15.65
CA PRO A 309 -6.61 4.32 15.33
C PRO A 309 -7.61 3.27 14.82
N VAL A 310 -8.92 3.51 14.99
CA VAL A 310 -9.98 2.70 14.38
C VAL A 310 -9.93 2.76 12.85
N HIS A 311 -9.60 3.94 12.26
CA HIS A 311 -9.41 4.06 10.82
C HIS A 311 -8.23 3.20 10.36
N SER A 312 -7.10 3.27 11.08
CA SER A 312 -5.90 2.51 10.75
C SER A 312 -6.12 1.00 10.83
N ALA A 313 -6.84 0.53 11.87
CA ALA A 313 -7.21 -0.88 11.99
C ALA A 313 -8.15 -1.35 10.87
N ALA A 314 -9.10 -0.50 10.46
CA ALA A 314 -10.01 -0.79 9.36
C ALA A 314 -9.29 -0.76 8.01
N ASP A 315 -8.34 0.16 7.81
CA ASP A 315 -7.54 0.27 6.59
C ASP A 315 -6.57 -0.92 6.44
N GLY A 316 -5.97 -1.37 7.55
CA GLY A 316 -5.11 -2.56 7.57
C GLY A 316 -5.85 -3.90 7.57
N GLY A 317 -7.18 -3.93 7.64
CA GLY A 317 -7.97 -5.17 7.71
C GLY A 317 -7.81 -5.93 9.03
N GLN A 318 -7.47 -5.23 10.13
CA GLN A 318 -7.04 -5.85 11.37
C GLN A 318 -8.21 -6.04 12.36
N THR A 319 -9.00 -7.09 12.14
CA THR A 319 -10.23 -7.37 12.90
C THR A 319 -10.03 -7.45 14.42
N ARG A 320 -8.95 -8.12 14.88
CA ARG A 320 -8.65 -8.25 16.32
C ARG A 320 -8.29 -6.91 16.96
N CYS A 321 -7.48 -6.10 16.27
CA CYS A 321 -7.11 -4.76 16.71
C CYS A 321 -8.33 -3.83 16.73
N LEU A 322 -9.18 -3.93 15.70
CA LEU A 322 -10.43 -3.19 15.61
C LEU A 322 -11.36 -3.49 16.78
N GLN A 323 -11.57 -4.76 17.11
CA GLN A 323 -12.36 -5.18 18.28
C GLN A 323 -11.77 -4.66 19.59
N LEU A 324 -10.44 -4.72 19.75
CA LEU A 324 -9.75 -4.22 20.94
C LEU A 324 -10.00 -2.70 21.12
N LEU A 325 -9.85 -1.92 20.07
CA LEU A 325 -10.07 -0.47 20.10
C LEU A 325 -11.52 -0.13 20.49
N LEU A 326 -12.48 -0.79 19.86
CA LEU A 326 -13.90 -0.59 20.15
C LEU A 326 -14.25 -0.99 21.60
N ALA A 327 -13.68 -2.08 22.12
CA ALA A 327 -13.85 -2.51 23.51
C ALA A 327 -13.28 -1.49 24.51
N HIS A 328 -12.24 -0.72 24.13
CA HIS A 328 -11.67 0.36 24.95
C HIS A 328 -12.37 1.72 24.75
N GLY A 329 -13.51 1.74 24.07
CA GLY A 329 -14.37 2.92 23.95
C GLY A 329 -13.87 3.95 22.93
N PHE A 330 -13.10 3.54 21.92
CA PHE A 330 -12.84 4.40 20.79
C PHE A 330 -14.10 4.57 19.95
N ASP A 331 -14.38 5.80 19.55
CA ASP A 331 -15.60 6.14 18.80
C ASP A 331 -15.55 5.55 17.39
N VAL A 332 -16.48 4.61 17.12
CA VAL A 332 -16.64 3.98 15.80
C VAL A 332 -17.01 4.99 14.71
N ASN A 333 -17.66 6.11 15.10
CA ASN A 333 -18.14 7.17 14.22
C ASN A 333 -17.21 8.40 14.22
N TYR A 334 -15.98 8.26 14.72
CA TYR A 334 -15.00 9.34 14.63
C TYR A 334 -14.78 9.73 13.17
N ARG A 335 -14.89 11.04 12.89
CA ARG A 335 -14.66 11.58 11.55
C ARG A 335 -13.22 12.07 11.45
N MET A 336 -12.50 11.60 10.45
CA MET A 336 -11.21 12.15 10.08
C MET A 336 -11.34 13.64 9.76
N ASN A 337 -10.34 14.45 10.17
CA ASN A 337 -10.34 15.87 9.84
C ASN A 337 -10.18 16.10 8.32
N THR A 338 -10.51 17.30 7.86
CA THR A 338 -10.45 17.64 6.41
C THR A 338 -9.04 17.53 5.86
N ARG A 339 -8.02 18.01 6.60
CA ARG A 339 -6.62 17.93 6.18
C ARG A 339 -6.18 16.49 5.87
N ASN A 340 -6.49 15.55 6.76
CA ASN A 340 -6.13 14.14 6.55
C ASN A 340 -7.00 13.49 5.47
N SER A 341 -8.29 13.87 5.41
CA SER A 341 -9.24 13.37 4.39
C SER A 341 -8.87 13.82 2.97
N GLU A 342 -8.32 15.02 2.80
CA GLU A 342 -7.87 15.56 1.51
C GLU A 342 -6.68 14.78 0.91
N ASN A 343 -5.88 14.11 1.72
CA ASN A 343 -4.82 13.20 1.24
C ASN A 343 -5.39 12.00 0.47
N TYR A 344 -6.67 11.67 0.73
CA TYR A 344 -7.40 10.65 -0.01
C TYR A 344 -8.28 11.34 -1.07
N ARG A 345 -8.12 11.00 -2.32
CA ARG A 345 -8.83 11.62 -3.46
C ARG A 345 -10.35 11.48 -3.40
N ASP A 346 -10.86 10.55 -2.61
CA ASP A 346 -12.29 10.25 -2.42
C ASP A 346 -12.89 10.90 -1.17
N MET A 347 -12.14 11.74 -0.47
CA MET A 347 -12.59 12.49 0.70
C MET A 347 -13.16 11.63 1.83
N ARG A 348 -12.68 10.38 1.97
CA ARG A 348 -13.10 9.44 3.03
C ARG A 348 -12.88 10.00 4.43
N ARG A 349 -13.80 9.73 5.35
CA ARG A 349 -13.78 10.27 6.72
C ARG A 349 -14.06 9.25 7.81
N SER A 350 -14.69 8.12 7.49
CA SER A 350 -15.09 7.12 8.45
C SER A 350 -14.26 5.84 8.34
N ALA A 351 -14.11 5.12 9.47
CA ALA A 351 -13.49 3.80 9.48
C ALA A 351 -14.27 2.78 8.63
N LEU A 352 -15.60 2.94 8.58
CA LEU A 352 -16.46 2.10 7.74
C LEU A 352 -16.12 2.25 6.25
N TYR A 353 -15.84 3.47 5.81
CA TYR A 353 -15.45 3.69 4.41
C TYR A 353 -14.17 2.96 4.05
N PHE A 354 -13.17 2.96 4.93
CA PHE A 354 -11.91 2.21 4.72
C PHE A 354 -12.17 0.71 4.56
N ALA A 355 -12.92 0.10 5.48
CA ALA A 355 -13.27 -1.32 5.40
C ALA A 355 -14.03 -1.67 4.11
N VAL A 356 -15.01 -0.85 3.72
CA VAL A 356 -15.81 -1.03 2.51
C VAL A 356 -14.96 -0.85 1.25
N SER A 357 -14.13 0.18 1.19
CA SER A 357 -13.24 0.46 0.06
C SER A 357 -12.25 -0.68 -0.18
N ASN A 358 -11.71 -1.25 0.90
CA ASN A 358 -10.79 -2.39 0.83
C ASN A 358 -11.51 -3.72 0.53
N GLY A 359 -12.83 -3.74 0.67
CA GLY A 359 -13.63 -4.95 0.47
C GLY A 359 -13.56 -5.94 1.64
N ASP A 360 -13.23 -5.45 2.82
CA ASP A 360 -13.13 -6.27 4.02
C ASP A 360 -14.51 -6.47 4.66
N VAL A 361 -15.05 -7.67 4.49
CA VAL A 361 -16.37 -8.06 4.98
C VAL A 361 -16.38 -8.13 6.52
N ASP A 362 -15.32 -8.65 7.13
CA ASP A 362 -15.27 -8.86 8.57
C ASP A 362 -15.11 -7.56 9.34
N CYS A 363 -14.20 -6.68 8.91
CA CYS A 363 -14.10 -5.33 9.47
C CYS A 363 -15.40 -4.54 9.26
N THR A 364 -16.04 -4.64 8.10
CA THR A 364 -17.35 -4.02 7.83
C THR A 364 -18.41 -4.52 8.81
N ARG A 365 -18.49 -5.84 9.02
CA ARG A 365 -19.45 -6.46 9.96
C ARG A 365 -19.23 -6.01 11.39
N ILE A 366 -17.97 -5.97 11.84
CA ILE A 366 -17.60 -5.53 13.19
C ILE A 366 -17.99 -4.05 13.40
N LEU A 367 -17.65 -3.18 12.46
CA LEU A 367 -17.97 -1.75 12.55
C LEU A 367 -19.49 -1.51 12.58
N LEU A 368 -20.24 -2.16 11.69
CA LEU A 368 -21.71 -2.03 11.66
C LEU A 368 -22.35 -2.56 12.94
N SER A 369 -21.88 -3.69 13.48
CA SER A 369 -22.37 -4.22 14.75
C SER A 369 -22.05 -3.32 15.95
N ALA A 370 -20.96 -2.55 15.88
CA ALA A 370 -20.61 -1.53 16.85
C ALA A 370 -21.35 -0.18 16.65
N GLY A 371 -22.28 -0.10 15.69
CA GLY A 371 -23.10 1.07 15.44
C GLY A 371 -22.47 2.11 14.49
N ALA A 372 -21.60 1.69 13.58
CA ALA A 372 -21.08 2.57 12.53
C ALA A 372 -22.22 3.11 11.65
N LYS A 373 -22.20 4.40 11.41
CA LYS A 373 -23.15 5.10 10.53
C LYS A 373 -22.68 4.98 9.08
N THR A 374 -23.61 4.75 8.17
CA THR A 374 -23.36 4.50 6.75
C THR A 374 -23.29 5.76 5.89
N ASP A 375 -23.60 6.93 6.49
CA ASP A 375 -23.82 8.23 5.82
C ASP A 375 -22.84 9.33 6.30
N LEU A 376 -21.71 8.95 6.88
CA LEU A 376 -20.73 9.93 7.38
C LEU A 376 -19.83 10.52 6.30
N ASP A 377 -19.66 9.81 5.21
CA ASP A 377 -18.74 10.16 4.13
C ASP A 377 -19.45 10.89 3.00
N PRO A 378 -18.77 11.81 2.29
CA PRO A 378 -19.35 12.52 1.15
C PRO A 378 -19.83 11.59 0.03
N LEU A 379 -19.06 10.51 -0.22
CA LEU A 379 -19.48 9.42 -1.07
C LEU A 379 -20.00 8.27 -0.20
N SER A 380 -21.25 7.90 -0.38
CA SER A 380 -21.89 6.84 0.39
C SER A 380 -21.11 5.51 0.30
N CYS A 381 -20.90 4.87 1.45
CA CYS A 381 -20.28 3.53 1.52
C CYS A 381 -21.04 2.51 0.65
N LEU A 382 -22.37 2.62 0.55
CA LEU A 382 -23.18 1.77 -0.32
C LEU A 382 -22.79 1.93 -1.80
N LEU A 383 -22.60 3.15 -2.28
CA LEU A 383 -22.20 3.42 -3.67
C LEU A 383 -20.81 2.84 -3.98
N VAL A 384 -19.88 2.93 -3.04
CA VAL A 384 -18.54 2.33 -3.17
C VAL A 384 -18.64 0.80 -3.29
N ALA A 385 -19.42 0.17 -2.43
CA ALA A 385 -19.62 -1.28 -2.44
C ALA A 385 -20.32 -1.77 -3.74
N VAL A 386 -21.36 -1.05 -4.21
CA VAL A 386 -22.08 -1.35 -5.45
C VAL A 386 -21.14 -1.23 -6.65
N ARG A 387 -20.40 -0.12 -6.75
CA ARG A 387 -19.46 0.12 -7.84
C ARG A 387 -18.37 -0.97 -7.92
N SER A 388 -17.96 -1.49 -6.76
CA SER A 388 -16.91 -2.52 -6.66
C SER A 388 -17.46 -3.95 -6.77
N GLY A 389 -18.77 -4.15 -6.96
CA GLY A 389 -19.40 -5.47 -7.07
C GLY A 389 -19.34 -6.31 -5.78
N ARG A 390 -19.29 -5.68 -4.59
CA ARG A 390 -19.12 -6.35 -3.30
C ARG A 390 -20.45 -6.74 -2.68
N TYR A 391 -21.08 -7.81 -3.17
CA TYR A 391 -22.44 -8.21 -2.77
C TYR A 391 -22.63 -8.40 -1.27
N GLU A 392 -21.71 -9.08 -0.58
CA GLU A 392 -21.81 -9.30 0.87
C GLU A 392 -21.79 -7.99 1.64
N ILE A 393 -20.90 -7.07 1.28
CA ILE A 393 -20.81 -5.74 1.90
C ILE A 393 -22.08 -4.94 1.62
N VAL A 394 -22.61 -4.99 0.39
CA VAL A 394 -23.89 -4.36 0.06
C VAL A 394 -25.02 -4.89 0.93
N LYS A 395 -25.11 -6.21 1.11
CA LYS A 395 -26.10 -6.82 2.01
C LYS A 395 -25.94 -6.36 3.46
N LEU A 396 -24.73 -6.30 3.98
CA LEU A 396 -24.45 -5.80 5.33
C LEU A 396 -24.87 -4.34 5.49
N LEU A 397 -24.53 -3.48 4.52
CA LEU A 397 -24.89 -2.05 4.55
C LEU A 397 -26.40 -1.85 4.46
N LEU A 398 -27.10 -2.58 3.58
CA LEU A 398 -28.56 -2.53 3.47
C LEU A 398 -29.25 -3.03 4.76
N ALA A 399 -28.74 -4.09 5.36
CA ALA A 399 -29.21 -4.56 6.69
C ALA A 399 -29.00 -3.51 7.79
N ALA A 400 -27.91 -2.76 7.71
CA ALA A 400 -27.64 -1.60 8.59
C ALA A 400 -28.42 -0.32 8.18
N LYS A 401 -29.35 -0.42 7.23
CA LYS A 401 -30.22 0.67 6.76
C LYS A 401 -29.50 1.79 6.01
N ALA A 402 -28.44 1.48 5.28
CA ALA A 402 -27.85 2.42 4.32
C ALA A 402 -28.90 2.88 3.32
N ASP A 403 -28.88 4.17 2.99
CA ASP A 403 -29.83 4.73 2.03
C ASP A 403 -29.51 4.26 0.61
N VAL A 404 -30.38 3.39 0.08
CA VAL A 404 -30.28 2.88 -1.30
C VAL A 404 -30.60 3.96 -2.34
N ASN A 405 -31.27 5.03 -1.92
CA ASN A 405 -31.71 6.13 -2.76
C ASN A 405 -30.82 7.37 -2.66
N CYS A 406 -29.59 7.20 -2.21
CA CYS A 406 -28.61 8.27 -2.11
C CYS A 406 -28.21 8.80 -3.50
N TYR A 407 -27.90 10.09 -3.56
CA TYR A 407 -27.43 10.80 -4.75
C TYR A 407 -25.97 11.21 -4.57
N PHE A 408 -25.19 11.09 -5.64
CA PHE A 408 -23.84 11.61 -5.70
C PHE A 408 -23.69 12.47 -6.96
N THR A 409 -23.89 13.76 -6.80
CA THR A 409 -24.05 14.74 -7.90
C THR A 409 -22.73 15.20 -8.53
N VAL A 410 -21.59 14.87 -7.90
CA VAL A 410 -20.27 15.31 -8.39
C VAL A 410 -19.92 14.74 -9.77
N VAL A 411 -20.38 13.51 -10.07
CA VAL A 411 -20.11 12.85 -11.36
C VAL A 411 -21.24 13.07 -12.35
N SER A 412 -22.48 12.90 -11.90
CA SER A 412 -23.68 13.14 -12.72
C SER A 412 -24.88 13.45 -11.84
N ASP A 413 -25.54 14.57 -12.11
CA ASP A 413 -26.79 14.92 -11.44
C ASP A 413 -27.95 14.32 -12.22
N THR A 414 -28.49 13.20 -11.71
CA THR A 414 -29.58 12.44 -12.35
C THR A 414 -30.86 12.55 -11.56
N VAL A 415 -31.99 12.41 -12.25
CA VAL A 415 -33.34 12.37 -11.65
C VAL A 415 -33.53 11.12 -10.78
N PHE A 416 -32.80 10.05 -11.08
CA PHE A 416 -32.85 8.75 -10.38
C PHE A 416 -31.64 8.55 -9.48
N PRO A 417 -31.75 7.77 -8.38
CA PRO A 417 -30.66 7.54 -7.44
C PRO A 417 -29.42 6.93 -8.08
N THR A 418 -28.24 7.36 -7.63
CA THR A 418 -26.94 7.05 -8.28
C THR A 418 -26.59 5.58 -8.31
N ALA A 419 -27.04 4.76 -7.34
CA ALA A 419 -26.68 3.35 -7.23
C ALA A 419 -26.93 2.56 -8.54
N LEU A 420 -28.02 2.87 -9.27
CA LEU A 420 -28.38 2.20 -10.52
C LEU A 420 -27.32 2.42 -11.61
N GLN A 421 -26.68 3.60 -11.65
CA GLN A 421 -25.66 3.92 -12.65
C GLN A 421 -24.48 2.94 -12.64
N TYR A 422 -24.16 2.38 -11.46
CA TYR A 422 -23.02 1.48 -11.26
C TYR A 422 -23.35 0.00 -11.50
N CYS A 423 -24.62 -0.38 -11.53
CA CYS A 423 -25.02 -1.80 -11.62
C CYS A 423 -25.86 -2.18 -12.86
N LEU A 424 -25.94 -1.32 -13.88
CA LEU A 424 -26.74 -1.57 -15.09
C LEU A 424 -26.37 -2.87 -15.83
N LYS A 425 -25.12 -3.34 -15.72
CA LYS A 425 -24.63 -4.59 -16.31
C LYS A 425 -24.80 -5.79 -15.39
N ASP A 426 -25.20 -5.55 -14.15
CA ASP A 426 -25.22 -6.54 -13.10
C ASP A 426 -26.64 -6.73 -12.57
N GLU A 427 -27.35 -7.68 -13.15
CA GLU A 427 -28.72 -8.00 -12.79
C GLU A 427 -28.85 -8.38 -11.31
N VAL A 428 -27.91 -9.15 -10.78
CA VAL A 428 -27.94 -9.61 -9.37
C VAL A 428 -27.86 -8.44 -8.42
N MET A 429 -26.91 -7.51 -8.66
CA MET A 429 -26.76 -6.28 -7.87
C MET A 429 -27.99 -5.37 -8.03
N MET A 430 -28.48 -5.22 -9.25
CA MET A 430 -29.66 -4.40 -9.53
C MET A 430 -30.88 -4.92 -8.78
N ARG A 431 -31.18 -6.23 -8.85
CA ARG A 431 -32.29 -6.85 -8.10
C ARG A 431 -32.08 -6.74 -6.58
N LEU A 432 -30.85 -6.86 -6.10
CA LEU A 432 -30.55 -6.67 -4.68
C LEU A 432 -30.93 -5.26 -4.19
N LEU A 433 -30.60 -4.21 -4.94
CA LEU A 433 -30.98 -2.83 -4.62
C LEU A 433 -32.48 -2.61 -4.71
N LEU A 434 -33.12 -3.13 -5.75
CA LEU A 434 -34.57 -3.03 -5.98
C LEU A 434 -35.37 -3.73 -4.88
N ASN A 435 -34.94 -4.92 -4.46
CA ASN A 435 -35.53 -5.66 -3.34
C ASN A 435 -35.48 -4.86 -2.03
N ASN A 436 -34.46 -4.02 -1.87
CA ASN A 436 -34.25 -3.18 -0.69
C ASN A 436 -34.79 -1.74 -0.83
N GLY A 437 -35.67 -1.48 -1.80
CA GLY A 437 -36.48 -0.26 -1.89
C GLY A 437 -35.86 0.86 -2.68
N TYR A 438 -35.08 0.55 -3.69
CA TYR A 438 -34.67 1.52 -4.69
C TYR A 438 -35.90 2.15 -5.38
N ARG A 439 -35.90 3.47 -5.54
CA ARG A 439 -37.01 4.24 -6.12
C ARG A 439 -37.05 4.13 -7.65
N VAL A 440 -37.66 3.07 -8.13
CA VAL A 440 -37.78 2.77 -9.57
C VAL A 440 -38.64 3.81 -10.32
N ASP A 441 -39.66 4.36 -9.65
CA ASP A 441 -40.54 5.40 -10.20
C ASP A 441 -39.74 6.57 -10.78
N ARG A 442 -38.65 6.98 -10.13
CA ARG A 442 -37.77 8.07 -10.57
C ARG A 442 -37.09 7.80 -11.92
N CYS A 443 -36.91 6.55 -12.32
CA CYS A 443 -36.31 6.21 -13.63
C CYS A 443 -37.28 6.54 -14.80
N PHE A 444 -38.59 6.63 -14.54
CA PHE A 444 -39.58 6.93 -15.56
C PHE A 444 -40.05 8.39 -15.52
N HIS A 445 -39.54 9.22 -14.62
CA HIS A 445 -39.79 10.65 -14.58
C HIS A 445 -38.92 11.39 -15.60
N CYS A 446 -39.55 12.01 -16.58
CA CYS A 446 -38.90 12.90 -17.55
C CYS A 446 -39.91 13.92 -18.09
N HIS A 447 -39.43 14.96 -18.73
CA HIS A 447 -40.24 16.09 -19.27
C HIS A 447 -40.45 16.02 -20.79
N HIS A 448 -40.05 14.92 -21.46
CA HIS A 448 -40.05 14.86 -22.93
C HIS A 448 -41.43 14.89 -23.56
N ASP A 449 -42.46 14.37 -22.91
CA ASP A 449 -43.83 14.29 -23.44
C ASP A 449 -44.84 15.07 -22.58
N SER A 450 -44.40 15.76 -21.53
CA SER A 450 -45.27 16.60 -20.68
C SER A 450 -45.38 18.00 -21.27
N GLY A 451 -46.60 18.39 -21.64
CA GLY A 451 -46.88 19.80 -21.88
C GLY A 451 -46.74 20.58 -20.56
N PHE A 452 -46.24 21.76 -20.61
CA PHE A 452 -46.08 22.89 -19.67
C PHE A 452 -46.14 22.72 -18.13
N ASP A 453 -46.45 21.56 -17.58
CA ASP A 453 -46.40 21.28 -16.14
C ASP A 453 -45.06 20.61 -15.78
N ALA A 454 -43.98 21.40 -15.88
CA ALA A 454 -42.66 20.97 -15.42
C ALA A 454 -42.70 20.77 -13.90
N ILE A 455 -42.46 19.57 -13.46
CA ILE A 455 -42.17 19.28 -12.04
C ILE A 455 -40.83 19.96 -11.74
N ASP A 456 -40.83 20.99 -10.88
CA ASP A 456 -39.65 21.82 -10.49
C ASP A 456 -38.42 21.01 -10.08
N ASP A 457 -38.59 19.72 -9.71
CA ASP A 457 -37.57 18.81 -9.21
C ASP A 457 -36.66 18.19 -10.31
N VAL A 458 -36.94 18.42 -11.60
CA VAL A 458 -36.26 17.79 -12.75
C VAL A 458 -35.40 18.78 -13.55
N GLU A 459 -35.57 20.09 -13.29
CA GLU A 459 -34.83 21.12 -14.03
C GLU A 459 -33.32 21.02 -13.79
N GLY A 460 -32.55 20.83 -14.87
CA GLY A 460 -31.09 20.70 -14.83
C GLY A 460 -30.55 19.31 -14.56
N LYS A 461 -31.42 18.32 -14.23
CA LYS A 461 -30.97 16.93 -13.96
C LYS A 461 -31.16 16.03 -15.16
N ILE A 462 -30.28 15.02 -15.28
CA ILE A 462 -30.29 14.06 -16.39
C ILE A 462 -31.35 12.98 -16.13
N PRO A 463 -32.44 12.90 -16.94
CA PRO A 463 -33.41 11.81 -16.85
C PRO A 463 -32.82 10.46 -17.28
N PHE A 464 -33.41 9.35 -16.82
CA PHE A 464 -32.96 8.00 -17.17
C PHE A 464 -32.97 7.74 -18.68
N CYS A 465 -33.96 8.23 -19.42
CA CYS A 465 -34.02 8.09 -20.88
C CYS A 465 -32.83 8.80 -21.59
N GLU A 466 -32.38 9.94 -21.08
CA GLU A 466 -31.17 10.60 -21.60
C GLU A 466 -29.91 9.87 -21.23
N PHE A 467 -29.78 9.43 -19.98
CA PHE A 467 -28.67 8.65 -19.51
C PHE A 467 -28.50 7.36 -20.33
N MET A 468 -29.59 6.62 -20.60
CA MET A 468 -29.59 5.40 -21.42
C MET A 468 -29.40 5.68 -22.93
N SER A 469 -29.50 6.91 -23.39
CA SER A 469 -29.24 7.28 -24.78
C SER A 469 -27.74 7.38 -25.12
N LEU A 470 -26.86 7.32 -24.12
CA LEU A 470 -25.41 7.28 -24.33
C LEU A 470 -25.05 6.01 -25.11
N CYS A 471 -24.22 6.17 -26.14
CA CYS A 471 -23.84 5.07 -27.06
C CYS A 471 -23.28 3.84 -26.35
N CYS A 472 -22.57 4.03 -25.25
CA CYS A 472 -21.99 2.96 -24.43
C CYS A 472 -23.01 2.23 -23.53
N LEU A 473 -24.19 2.79 -23.31
CA LEU A 473 -25.25 2.23 -22.43
C LEU A 473 -26.50 1.77 -23.18
N MET A 474 -26.68 2.22 -24.41
CA MET A 474 -27.90 1.97 -25.19
C MET A 474 -28.24 0.47 -25.31
N HIS A 475 -27.24 -0.39 -25.42
CA HIS A 475 -27.42 -1.84 -25.53
C HIS A 475 -27.90 -2.53 -24.23
N LEU A 476 -27.83 -1.83 -23.09
CA LEU A 476 -28.30 -2.32 -21.79
C LEU A 476 -29.73 -1.87 -21.48
N SER A 477 -30.29 -0.98 -22.28
CA SER A 477 -31.60 -0.36 -21.98
C SER A 477 -32.74 -1.36 -21.95
N GLY A 478 -32.74 -2.36 -22.82
CA GLY A 478 -33.78 -3.41 -22.87
C GLY A 478 -33.84 -4.20 -21.57
N SER A 479 -32.73 -4.85 -21.22
CA SER A 479 -32.63 -5.68 -20.01
C SER A 479 -32.86 -4.86 -18.74
N ALA A 480 -32.28 -3.66 -18.66
CA ALA A 480 -32.45 -2.78 -17.48
C ALA A 480 -33.93 -2.39 -17.30
N VAL A 481 -34.61 -1.94 -18.35
CA VAL A 481 -36.03 -1.55 -18.26
C VAL A 481 -36.91 -2.76 -17.96
N GLN A 482 -36.68 -3.93 -18.55
CA GLN A 482 -37.41 -5.16 -18.27
C GLN A 482 -37.34 -5.50 -16.76
N ILE A 483 -36.15 -5.42 -16.16
CA ILE A 483 -35.98 -5.65 -14.71
C ILE A 483 -36.71 -4.59 -13.89
N LEU A 484 -36.58 -3.30 -14.24
CA LEU A 484 -37.24 -2.21 -13.53
C LEU A 484 -38.75 -2.35 -13.52
N LEU A 485 -39.33 -2.87 -14.62
CA LEU A 485 -40.77 -3.09 -14.74
C LEU A 485 -41.33 -4.11 -13.74
N ASP A 486 -40.52 -5.01 -13.19
CA ASP A 486 -40.92 -5.95 -12.12
C ASP A 486 -41.25 -5.24 -10.80
N TYR A 487 -40.90 -3.95 -10.65
CA TYR A 487 -40.99 -3.21 -9.39
C TYR A 487 -41.90 -1.99 -9.44
N VAL A 488 -42.62 -1.78 -10.54
CA VAL A 488 -43.58 -0.69 -10.72
C VAL A 488 -44.94 -1.21 -11.10
N SER A 489 -46.01 -0.43 -10.77
CA SER A 489 -47.40 -0.79 -11.10
C SER A 489 -47.73 -0.52 -12.56
N HIS A 490 -47.69 0.74 -12.92
CA HIS A 490 -47.94 1.21 -14.28
C HIS A 490 -47.04 2.41 -14.53
N VAL A 491 -46.41 2.45 -15.69
CA VAL A 491 -45.53 3.55 -16.08
C VAL A 491 -45.77 3.95 -17.52
N ASN A 492 -45.66 5.24 -17.77
CA ASN A 492 -45.64 5.79 -19.11
C ASN A 492 -44.18 5.93 -19.56
N ILE A 493 -43.82 5.25 -20.63
CA ILE A 493 -42.51 5.40 -21.24
C ILE A 493 -42.52 6.53 -22.23
N CYS A 494 -41.63 7.52 -22.04
CA CYS A 494 -41.53 8.68 -22.93
C CYS A 494 -41.10 8.27 -24.35
N SER A 495 -41.42 9.14 -25.32
CA SER A 495 -41.10 8.93 -26.74
C SER A 495 -39.60 8.65 -26.99
N LYS A 496 -38.70 9.31 -26.23
CA LYS A 496 -37.25 9.13 -26.34
C LYS A 496 -36.81 7.75 -25.89
N LEU A 497 -37.27 7.29 -24.72
CA LEU A 497 -36.94 5.96 -24.21
C LEU A 497 -37.55 4.87 -25.10
N ARG A 498 -38.79 5.06 -25.58
CA ARG A 498 -39.44 4.13 -26.50
C ARG A 498 -38.61 3.88 -27.76
N ARG A 499 -38.10 4.95 -28.43
CA ARG A 499 -37.26 4.81 -29.62
C ARG A 499 -36.00 4.01 -29.40
N ILE A 500 -35.41 4.07 -28.17
CA ILE A 500 -34.23 3.28 -27.80
C ILE A 500 -34.62 1.81 -27.64
N LEU A 501 -35.74 1.55 -26.93
CA LEU A 501 -36.21 0.21 -26.60
C LEU A 501 -36.73 -0.56 -27.84
N GLU A 502 -37.36 0.12 -28.80
CA GLU A 502 -37.83 -0.48 -30.06
C GLU A 502 -36.70 -1.16 -30.87
N ARG A 503 -35.45 -0.80 -30.59
CA ARG A 503 -34.24 -1.40 -31.20
C ARG A 503 -33.64 -2.54 -30.40
N GLN A 504 -34.19 -2.84 -29.21
CA GLN A 504 -33.69 -3.88 -28.33
C GLN A 504 -34.45 -5.19 -28.52
N ARG A 505 -33.80 -6.33 -28.30
CA ARG A 505 -34.40 -7.66 -28.40
C ARG A 505 -35.50 -7.90 -27.37
N GLU A 506 -35.46 -7.20 -26.23
CA GLU A 506 -36.42 -7.32 -25.14
C GLU A 506 -37.70 -6.52 -25.40
N TRP A 507 -37.77 -5.75 -26.48
CA TRP A 507 -38.91 -4.87 -26.79
C TRP A 507 -40.27 -5.58 -26.87
N PRO A 508 -40.40 -6.76 -27.49
CA PRO A 508 -41.68 -7.45 -27.54
C PRO A 508 -42.26 -7.75 -26.15
N ASP A 509 -41.41 -8.26 -25.24
CA ASP A 509 -41.80 -8.58 -23.86
C ASP A 509 -42.13 -7.30 -23.06
N ILE A 510 -41.35 -6.24 -23.23
CA ILE A 510 -41.60 -4.94 -22.62
C ILE A 510 -42.94 -4.38 -23.11
N CYS A 511 -43.21 -4.47 -24.40
CA CYS A 511 -44.45 -3.99 -25.01
C CYS A 511 -45.70 -4.75 -24.47
N GLU A 512 -45.59 -6.09 -24.32
CA GLU A 512 -46.61 -6.88 -23.69
C GLU A 512 -46.88 -6.48 -22.24
N ILE A 513 -45.83 -6.27 -21.47
CA ILE A 513 -45.91 -5.80 -20.06
C ILE A 513 -46.62 -4.42 -19.97
N LEU A 514 -46.32 -3.50 -20.88
CA LEU A 514 -46.87 -2.14 -20.88
C LEU A 514 -48.34 -2.08 -21.31
N ASN A 515 -48.73 -2.92 -22.24
CA ASN A 515 -50.07 -2.92 -22.83
C ASN A 515 -51.06 -3.86 -22.10
N SER A 516 -50.54 -4.76 -21.26
CA SER A 516 -51.37 -5.74 -20.50
C SER A 516 -51.64 -5.23 -19.09
N PRO A 517 -52.82 -5.47 -18.51
CA PRO A 517 -53.09 -5.14 -17.12
C PRO A 517 -52.16 -5.99 -16.20
N ARG A 518 -51.52 -5.35 -15.24
CA ARG A 518 -50.70 -6.02 -14.24
C ARG A 518 -51.52 -7.01 -13.43
N SER A 519 -50.96 -8.17 -13.13
CA SER A 519 -51.62 -9.14 -12.28
C SER A 519 -51.98 -8.57 -10.91
N LEU A 520 -53.17 -8.94 -10.39
CA LEU A 520 -53.58 -8.51 -9.05
C LEU A 520 -52.53 -8.89 -7.98
N LYS A 521 -51.90 -10.04 -8.13
CA LYS A 521 -50.82 -10.50 -7.27
C LYS A 521 -49.65 -9.53 -7.23
N HIS A 522 -49.23 -9.01 -8.38
CA HIS A 522 -48.16 -8.00 -8.48
C HIS A 522 -48.55 -6.67 -7.84
N LEU A 523 -49.76 -6.16 -8.15
CA LEU A 523 -50.26 -4.91 -7.58
C LEU A 523 -50.41 -4.99 -6.06
N CYS A 524 -50.92 -6.11 -5.53
CA CYS A 524 -50.99 -6.33 -4.09
C CYS A 524 -49.60 -6.33 -3.42
N ARG A 525 -48.59 -6.92 -4.05
CA ARG A 525 -47.20 -6.88 -3.52
C ARG A 525 -46.70 -5.45 -3.36
N LEU A 526 -46.84 -4.64 -4.41
CA LEU A 526 -46.39 -3.25 -4.40
C LEU A 526 -47.13 -2.45 -3.32
N GLU A 527 -48.45 -2.60 -3.23
CA GLU A 527 -49.25 -1.88 -2.25
C GLU A 527 -48.93 -2.31 -0.81
N VAL A 528 -48.78 -3.60 -0.54
CA VAL A 528 -48.35 -4.11 0.80
C VAL A 528 -46.99 -3.54 1.17
N ARG A 529 -46.04 -3.50 0.24
CA ARG A 529 -44.69 -2.95 0.50
C ARG A 529 -44.76 -1.44 0.74
N ARG A 530 -45.63 -0.71 0.04
CA ARG A 530 -45.87 0.72 0.25
C ARG A 530 -46.44 0.99 1.65
N CYS A 531 -47.40 0.19 2.07
CA CYS A 531 -48.06 0.35 3.37
C CYS A 531 -47.18 -0.07 4.57
N LEU A 532 -46.44 -1.18 4.43
CA LEU A 532 -45.61 -1.68 5.52
C LEU A 532 -44.31 -0.90 5.71
N THR A 533 -43.82 -0.20 4.72
CA THR A 533 -42.51 0.44 4.65
C THR A 533 -41.34 -0.57 4.82
N LEU A 534 -40.19 -0.28 4.27
CA LEU A 534 -38.99 -1.13 4.40
C LEU A 534 -38.57 -1.35 5.84
N LYS A 535 -38.76 -0.33 6.70
CA LYS A 535 -38.42 -0.41 8.14
C LYS A 535 -39.21 -1.51 8.88
N ARG A 536 -40.47 -1.72 8.50
CA ARG A 536 -41.29 -2.80 9.08
C ARG A 536 -41.02 -4.15 8.41
N LEU A 537 -40.77 -4.15 7.10
CA LEU A 537 -40.43 -5.38 6.36
C LEU A 537 -39.07 -5.97 6.78
N SER A 538 -38.11 -5.15 7.20
CA SER A 538 -36.83 -5.59 7.72
C SER A 538 -36.81 -5.96 9.21
N ASN A 539 -37.96 -5.79 9.92
CA ASN A 539 -38.05 -6.18 11.34
C ASN A 539 -38.41 -7.68 11.48
N PRO A 540 -37.49 -8.52 12.03
CA PRO A 540 -37.76 -9.94 12.18
C PRO A 540 -38.99 -10.25 13.05
N GLU A 541 -39.27 -9.45 14.08
CA GLU A 541 -40.43 -9.65 14.95
C GLU A 541 -41.74 -9.49 14.18
N ILE A 542 -41.83 -8.47 13.33
CA ILE A 542 -43.02 -8.24 12.50
C ILE A 542 -43.14 -9.33 11.44
N MET A 543 -42.06 -9.65 10.78
CA MET A 543 -42.08 -10.63 9.70
C MET A 543 -42.20 -12.08 10.18
N ASN A 544 -41.74 -12.39 11.40
CA ASN A 544 -41.90 -13.71 12.02
C ASN A 544 -43.23 -13.86 12.79
N SER A 545 -44.00 -12.79 12.94
CA SER A 545 -45.35 -12.89 13.51
C SER A 545 -46.22 -13.82 12.67
N HIS A 546 -47.19 -14.49 13.31
CA HIS A 546 -48.10 -15.43 12.63
C HIS A 546 -49.10 -14.77 11.68
N VAL A 547 -49.07 -13.44 11.55
CA VAL A 547 -49.99 -12.67 10.72
C VAL A 547 -49.78 -12.93 9.21
N PHE A 548 -48.55 -13.26 8.80
CA PHE A 548 -48.24 -13.54 7.39
C PHE A 548 -47.87 -15.01 7.19
N PRO A 549 -48.55 -15.75 6.31
CA PRO A 549 -48.11 -17.06 5.87
C PRO A 549 -46.69 -17.05 5.27
N PRO A 550 -45.89 -18.12 5.42
CA PRO A 550 -44.51 -18.17 4.92
C PRO A 550 -44.37 -17.85 3.43
N GLY A 551 -45.26 -18.39 2.59
CA GLY A 551 -45.26 -18.13 1.16
C GLY A 551 -45.57 -16.67 0.80
N LEU A 552 -46.41 -16.00 1.58
CA LEU A 552 -46.70 -14.59 1.37
C LEU A 552 -45.52 -13.71 1.81
N LYS A 553 -44.82 -14.07 2.89
CA LYS A 553 -43.59 -13.38 3.32
C LYS A 553 -42.52 -13.44 2.24
N SER A 554 -42.23 -14.64 1.73
CA SER A 554 -41.30 -14.84 0.61
C SER A 554 -41.65 -13.97 -0.59
N PHE A 555 -42.90 -13.95 -0.97
CA PHE A 555 -43.40 -13.18 -2.09
C PHE A 555 -43.30 -11.66 -1.88
N ILE A 556 -43.68 -11.14 -0.70
CA ILE A 556 -43.57 -9.72 -0.37
C ILE A 556 -42.10 -9.28 -0.34
N MET A 557 -41.19 -10.14 0.09
CA MET A 557 -39.75 -9.87 0.17
C MET A 557 -39.01 -10.07 -1.15
N TYR A 558 -39.70 -10.40 -2.25
CA TYR A 558 -39.08 -10.71 -3.54
C TYR A 558 -38.05 -11.83 -3.48
N LYS A 559 -38.22 -12.83 -2.61
CA LYS A 559 -37.24 -13.93 -2.50
C LYS A 559 -37.10 -14.73 -3.78
N GLU A 560 -38.14 -14.80 -4.60
CA GLU A 560 -38.09 -15.42 -5.92
C GLU A 560 -37.23 -14.66 -6.94
N LEU A 561 -36.92 -13.39 -6.66
CA LEU A 561 -36.06 -12.52 -7.47
C LEU A 561 -34.72 -12.23 -6.78
N ASP A 562 -34.41 -12.89 -5.66
CA ASP A 562 -33.14 -12.78 -4.96
C ASP A 562 -32.12 -13.78 -5.55
N LEU A 563 -31.59 -13.42 -6.71
CA LEU A 563 -30.65 -14.26 -7.45
C LEU A 563 -29.36 -14.53 -6.67
N TYR A 564 -28.96 -13.59 -5.80
CA TYR A 564 -27.75 -13.78 -4.99
C TYR A 564 -27.90 -14.91 -3.96
N SER A 565 -29.00 -14.92 -3.22
CA SER A 565 -29.25 -15.97 -2.22
C SER A 565 -29.48 -17.34 -2.87
N GLN A 566 -30.16 -17.38 -4.03
CA GLN A 566 -30.38 -18.61 -4.79
C GLN A 566 -29.07 -19.23 -5.30
N ALA A 567 -28.14 -18.41 -5.78
CA ALA A 567 -26.83 -18.89 -6.25
C ALA A 567 -25.99 -19.50 -5.12
N HIS A 568 -26.11 -19.00 -3.89
CA HIS A 568 -25.38 -19.52 -2.74
C HIS A 568 -26.04 -20.74 -2.09
N GLU A 569 -27.37 -20.91 -2.18
CA GLU A 569 -28.07 -22.13 -1.71
C GLU A 569 -27.77 -23.37 -2.58
N CYS A 570 -27.35 -23.19 -3.83
CA CYS A 570 -26.94 -24.29 -4.72
C CYS A 570 -25.49 -24.77 -4.48
N ILE A 571 -24.69 -24.11 -3.65
CA ILE A 571 -23.26 -24.43 -3.40
C ILE A 571 -23.06 -25.11 -2.03
N VAL A 572 -24.09 -25.14 -1.17
CA VAL A 572 -24.13 -25.85 0.12
C VAL A 572 -24.91 -27.14 -0.03
#